data_ff2544e6033a81b239ed409729405e44
#
_entry.id   ff2544e6033a81b239ed409729405e44
#
_cell.length_a   1.000
_cell.length_b   1.000
_cell.length_c   1.000
_cell.angle_alpha   90.00
_cell.angle_beta   90.00
_cell.angle_gamma   90.00
#
_symmetry.space_group_name_H-M   'P 1'
#
loop_
_entity.id
_entity.type
_entity.pdbx_description
1 polymer ?
#
loop_
_entity_poly.entity_id
_entity_poly.type
_entity_poly.pdbx_seq_one_letter_code
_entity_poly.pdbx_strand_id
1 'polypeptide(L)'
;MRFQLDHDWQGNMSTPRARVGDSVKTQLLLVLCAIWILVGLTGHAPWKHLEATSISTIKSMLDGGSMIAPLASGSTSLETPPLYYLTAAIGAKVLAPVMDIHDGARFMNVFWLSIILLMVGMTGRELWSRGVGRHATFIMIGTIGLVISAHSLTAEVASLASTATGFYALALSKRRPWRASGLFGAALVFGFLSYGFMPLLILISTALVLPILFKSWRTQSFIKFLTTSILIASPFIIVWLGMLHYYKPLIYSHWWDKNLNRFHHTNLLYFFRILIWYAWPALPLALLGLWRYRQQLFKKPKFQLILVFFTCTIILLGIGAPAKDINALPLLLPLVAMGAGAVEHLKRGMAAALNWFGVMLFGLIGSLIWLGWIAITIGYPAKIKERIVFLSGLNHLDFNWLFFLIALVVSIIWILVCIRAKQTNKSTVSNWAIGMTVSWSLLMTLWLPLLDSAKSYQTVFSSLNSALQKNDTCINSLNVERQQRLLLNYYTNIRVQPVQMTSQLNCDLYLILDTKGTDKVQPGQDWKKIWSGKRPADKRESFRLFKRMH
;
A
#
# COMPACT_ATOMS: atom_id res chain seq x y z
N MET A 1 -36.45 -30.81 32.62
CA MET A 1 -35.81 -29.53 32.22
C MET A 1 -34.60 -29.27 33.11
N ARG A 2 -33.37 -29.43 32.58
CA ARG A 2 -32.16 -29.09 33.31
C ARG A 2 -31.80 -27.65 32.94
N PHE A 3 -31.94 -26.73 33.87
CA PHE A 3 -31.41 -25.38 33.75
C PHE A 3 -29.91 -25.44 33.83
N GLN A 4 -29.17 -25.21 32.73
CA GLN A 4 -27.76 -24.89 32.76
C GLN A 4 -27.65 -23.44 33.21
N LEU A 5 -27.23 -23.23 34.45
CA LEU A 5 -26.80 -21.95 34.97
C LEU A 5 -25.48 -21.60 34.30
N ASP A 6 -25.49 -20.56 33.43
CA ASP A 6 -24.29 -20.00 32.83
C ASP A 6 -23.36 -19.50 33.95
N HIS A 7 -22.15 -20.01 33.99
CA HIS A 7 -21.13 -19.68 34.98
C HIS A 7 -20.59 -18.22 34.92
N ASP A 8 -21.29 -17.31 34.24
CA ASP A 8 -20.97 -15.89 34.15
C ASP A 8 -21.70 -15.02 35.21
N TRP A 9 -22.33 -15.63 36.19
CA TRP A 9 -22.96 -14.93 37.30
C TRP A 9 -21.96 -14.50 38.36
N GLN A 10 -21.17 -13.45 38.08
CA GLN A 10 -20.50 -12.65 39.10
C GLN A 10 -21.40 -11.46 39.41
N GLY A 11 -22.16 -11.59 40.47
CA GLY A 11 -22.83 -10.70 41.37
C GLY A 11 -23.03 -9.20 41.09
N ASN A 12 -23.07 -8.73 39.87
CA ASN A 12 -23.49 -7.39 39.51
C ASN A 12 -24.89 -7.45 38.87
N MET A 13 -25.88 -6.93 39.55
CA MET A 13 -27.20 -6.63 39.03
C MET A 13 -27.17 -5.55 37.95
N SER A 14 -26.46 -5.80 36.86
CA SER A 14 -26.58 -5.01 35.65
C SER A 14 -27.57 -5.71 34.73
N THR A 15 -28.64 -5.01 34.37
CA THR A 15 -29.59 -5.41 33.31
C THR A 15 -28.85 -6.06 32.15
N PRO A 16 -29.33 -7.20 31.58
CA PRO A 16 -28.70 -7.83 30.44
C PRO A 16 -28.65 -6.82 29.29
N ARG A 17 -27.49 -6.25 29.04
CA ARG A 17 -27.29 -5.39 27.85
C ARG A 17 -27.47 -6.27 26.61
N ALA A 18 -28.39 -5.88 25.74
CA ALA A 18 -28.68 -6.58 24.49
C ALA A 18 -27.34 -6.92 23.77
N ARG A 19 -27.10 -8.21 23.53
CA ARG A 19 -25.95 -8.66 22.77
C ARG A 19 -26.15 -8.22 21.31
N VAL A 20 -25.27 -7.39 20.82
CA VAL A 20 -25.24 -7.00 19.41
C VAL A 20 -25.16 -8.26 18.55
N GLY A 21 -26.11 -8.46 17.65
CA GLY A 21 -26.17 -9.62 16.78
C GLY A 21 -24.94 -9.74 15.87
N ASP A 22 -24.62 -10.94 15.43
CA ASP A 22 -23.45 -11.17 14.56
C ASP A 22 -23.59 -10.48 13.18
N SER A 23 -24.81 -10.27 12.71
CA SER A 23 -25.11 -9.50 11.50
C SER A 23 -24.67 -8.03 11.66
N VAL A 24 -25.09 -7.38 12.76
CA VAL A 24 -24.75 -5.98 13.03
C VAL A 24 -23.22 -5.79 13.18
N LYS A 25 -22.53 -6.72 13.86
CA LYS A 25 -21.07 -6.68 13.96
C LYS A 25 -20.39 -6.77 12.59
N THR A 26 -20.95 -7.56 11.67
CA THR A 26 -20.43 -7.68 10.31
C THR A 26 -20.69 -6.41 9.50
N GLN A 27 -21.88 -5.81 9.63
CA GLN A 27 -22.22 -4.54 8.98
C GLN A 27 -21.29 -3.41 9.47
N LEU A 28 -21.06 -3.30 10.79
CA LEU A 28 -20.13 -2.31 11.35
C LEU A 28 -18.69 -2.51 10.85
N LEU A 29 -18.24 -3.77 10.70
CA LEU A 29 -16.94 -4.06 10.10
C LEU A 29 -16.89 -3.60 8.65
N LEU A 30 -17.92 -3.86 7.84
CA LEU A 30 -17.97 -3.44 6.43
C LEU A 30 -17.95 -1.91 6.31
N VAL A 31 -18.69 -1.20 7.17
CA VAL A 31 -18.66 0.27 7.23
C VAL A 31 -17.25 0.76 7.58
N LEU A 32 -16.61 0.16 8.58
CA LEU A 32 -15.23 0.51 8.94
C LEU A 32 -14.25 0.26 7.78
N CYS A 33 -14.37 -0.88 7.09
CA CYS A 33 -13.58 -1.18 5.90
C CYS A 33 -13.80 -0.14 4.80
N ALA A 34 -15.06 0.23 4.54
CA ALA A 34 -15.38 1.23 3.51
C ALA A 34 -14.78 2.60 3.85
N ILE A 35 -14.93 3.08 5.08
CA ILE A 35 -14.31 4.33 5.53
C ILE A 35 -12.79 4.26 5.38
N TRP A 36 -12.17 3.18 5.87
CA TRP A 36 -10.72 3.01 5.82
C TRP A 36 -10.19 2.96 4.39
N ILE A 37 -10.89 2.32 3.45
CA ILE A 37 -10.47 2.23 2.04
C ILE A 37 -10.64 3.59 1.33
N LEU A 38 -11.78 4.26 1.53
CA LEU A 38 -12.14 5.43 0.73
C LEU A 38 -11.43 6.72 1.18
N VAL A 39 -11.21 6.89 2.48
CA VAL A 39 -10.63 8.13 3.01
C VAL A 39 -9.13 8.21 2.67
N GLY A 40 -8.73 9.31 2.04
CA GLY A 40 -7.35 9.58 1.65
C GLY A 40 -6.89 8.86 0.37
N LEU A 41 -7.83 8.29 -0.39
CA LEU A 41 -7.54 7.65 -1.67
C LEU A 41 -7.44 8.69 -2.81
N THR A 42 -8.21 9.76 -2.73
CA THR A 42 -8.30 10.82 -3.75
C THR A 42 -8.05 12.20 -3.15
N GLY A 43 -7.92 13.21 -4.00
CA GLY A 43 -7.80 14.62 -3.60
C GLY A 43 -6.37 15.08 -3.33
N HIS A 44 -5.37 14.35 -3.79
CA HIS A 44 -3.95 14.77 -3.71
C HIS A 44 -3.18 14.41 -4.98
N ALA A 45 -2.17 15.19 -5.29
CA ALA A 45 -1.29 14.97 -6.42
C ALA A 45 -0.46 13.66 -6.29
N PRO A 46 0.10 13.12 -7.39
CA PRO A 46 1.01 11.97 -7.32
C PRO A 46 2.31 12.30 -6.56
N TRP A 47 2.65 11.49 -5.56
CA TRP A 47 3.86 11.68 -4.77
C TRP A 47 5.07 10.97 -5.38
N LYS A 48 6.22 11.66 -5.39
CA LYS A 48 7.45 11.25 -6.07
C LYS A 48 7.86 9.80 -5.81
N HIS A 49 7.92 9.38 -4.56
CA HIS A 49 8.58 8.12 -4.21
C HIS A 49 7.78 6.86 -4.53
N LEU A 50 6.46 6.95 -4.54
CA LEU A 50 5.58 5.79 -4.67
C LEU A 50 4.85 5.76 -6.00
N GLU A 51 4.40 6.90 -6.52
CA GLU A 51 3.40 6.96 -7.57
C GLU A 51 3.92 7.45 -8.93
N ALA A 52 5.09 8.13 -8.97
CA ALA A 52 5.61 8.74 -10.19
C ALA A 52 5.73 7.77 -11.38
N THR A 53 6.21 6.56 -11.13
CA THR A 53 6.35 5.55 -12.18
C THR A 53 4.98 5.03 -12.63
N SER A 54 4.10 4.75 -11.68
CA SER A 54 2.76 4.22 -11.97
C SER A 54 1.93 5.22 -12.76
N ILE A 55 1.87 6.48 -12.35
CA ILE A 55 1.06 7.49 -13.05
C ILE A 55 1.61 7.79 -14.45
N SER A 56 2.94 7.85 -14.62
CA SER A 56 3.55 8.02 -15.93
C SER A 56 3.26 6.83 -16.86
N THR A 57 3.26 5.61 -16.33
CA THR A 57 2.91 4.40 -17.09
C THR A 57 1.44 4.41 -17.50
N ILE A 58 0.54 4.73 -16.59
CA ILE A 58 -0.91 4.81 -16.85
C ILE A 58 -1.20 5.88 -17.90
N LYS A 59 -0.60 7.07 -17.76
CA LYS A 59 -0.75 8.14 -18.74
C LYS A 59 -0.26 7.72 -20.12
N SER A 60 0.92 7.10 -20.20
CA SER A 60 1.46 6.58 -21.45
C SER A 60 0.50 5.58 -22.12
N MET A 61 -0.18 4.71 -21.36
CA MET A 61 -1.20 3.79 -21.88
C MET A 61 -2.44 4.53 -22.37
N LEU A 62 -2.91 5.56 -21.67
CA LEU A 62 -4.05 6.37 -22.08
C LEU A 62 -3.75 7.18 -23.35
N ASP A 63 -2.51 7.61 -23.55
CA ASP A 63 -2.04 8.35 -24.71
C ASP A 63 -1.73 7.42 -25.94
N GLY A 64 -2.16 6.13 -25.91
CA GLY A 64 -2.00 5.18 -27.00
C GLY A 64 -0.76 4.30 -26.91
N GLY A 65 -0.07 4.26 -25.78
CA GLY A 65 1.04 3.37 -25.52
C GLY A 65 0.64 1.89 -25.44
N SER A 66 1.65 1.01 -25.44
CA SER A 66 1.44 -0.45 -25.45
C SER A 66 0.74 -0.95 -24.20
N MET A 67 -0.36 -1.69 -24.37
CA MET A 67 -1.07 -2.36 -23.27
C MET A 67 -0.39 -3.67 -22.86
N ILE A 68 0.40 -4.30 -23.75
CA ILE A 68 1.11 -5.56 -23.46
C ILE A 68 2.36 -5.29 -22.63
N ALA A 69 3.08 -4.22 -22.97
CA ALA A 69 4.31 -3.78 -22.32
C ALA A 69 4.17 -2.32 -21.90
N PRO A 70 3.48 -2.03 -20.77
CA PRO A 70 3.28 -0.67 -20.33
C PRO A 70 4.59 -0.04 -19.83
N LEU A 71 5.03 1.00 -20.52
CA LEU A 71 6.27 1.72 -20.20
C LEU A 71 5.96 3.11 -19.68
N ALA A 72 6.68 3.52 -18.63
CA ALA A 72 6.70 4.91 -18.23
C ALA A 72 7.39 5.77 -19.31
N SER A 73 7.00 7.02 -19.46
CA SER A 73 7.54 7.94 -20.46
C SER A 73 9.08 7.97 -20.47
N GLY A 74 9.67 7.81 -21.64
CA GLY A 74 11.13 7.76 -21.80
C GLY A 74 11.83 6.52 -21.22
N SER A 75 11.09 5.49 -20.78
CA SER A 75 11.67 4.24 -20.28
C SER A 75 11.77 3.19 -21.39
N THR A 76 12.89 2.47 -21.41
CA THR A 76 13.13 1.33 -22.31
C THR A 76 12.90 -0.01 -21.61
N SER A 77 12.72 -0.02 -20.27
CA SER A 77 12.56 -1.22 -19.47
C SER A 77 11.19 -1.31 -18.84
N LEU A 78 10.58 -2.49 -18.92
CA LEU A 78 9.33 -2.82 -18.24
C LEU A 78 9.57 -2.96 -16.72
N GLU A 79 8.80 -2.23 -15.91
CA GLU A 79 8.89 -2.33 -14.45
C GLU A 79 8.13 -3.54 -13.92
N THR A 80 6.84 -3.60 -14.25
CA THR A 80 5.93 -4.69 -13.85
C THR A 80 4.98 -5.03 -15.02
N PRO A 81 4.42 -6.24 -15.05
CA PRO A 81 3.40 -6.64 -16.02
C PRO A 81 2.13 -5.77 -15.98
N PRO A 82 1.23 -5.86 -16.98
CA PRO A 82 0.24 -4.83 -17.29
C PRO A 82 -1.00 -4.79 -16.41
N LEU A 83 -1.39 -5.85 -15.71
CA LEU A 83 -2.74 -6.00 -15.15
C LEU A 83 -3.13 -4.88 -14.16
N TYR A 84 -2.22 -4.50 -13.26
CA TYR A 84 -2.49 -3.41 -12.34
C TYR A 84 -2.71 -2.08 -13.09
N TYR A 85 -1.83 -1.77 -14.02
CA TYR A 85 -1.92 -0.53 -14.81
C TYR A 85 -3.13 -0.50 -15.72
N LEU A 86 -3.54 -1.64 -16.30
CA LEU A 86 -4.78 -1.76 -17.08
C LEU A 86 -6.01 -1.42 -16.22
N THR A 87 -6.11 -2.01 -15.01
CA THR A 87 -7.23 -1.71 -14.11
C THR A 87 -7.23 -0.24 -13.72
N ALA A 88 -6.07 0.33 -13.39
CA ALA A 88 -5.93 1.74 -13.04
C ALA A 88 -6.23 2.67 -14.22
N ALA A 89 -5.81 2.34 -15.44
CA ALA A 89 -6.12 3.10 -16.65
C ALA A 89 -7.63 3.07 -16.98
N ILE A 90 -8.30 1.92 -16.77
CA ILE A 90 -9.76 1.82 -16.91
C ILE A 90 -10.44 2.77 -15.90
N GLY A 91 -10.03 2.75 -14.62
CA GLY A 91 -10.55 3.66 -13.60
C GLY A 91 -10.33 5.12 -13.96
N ALA A 92 -9.12 5.48 -14.39
CA ALA A 92 -8.81 6.83 -14.85
C ALA A 92 -9.70 7.27 -16.02
N LYS A 93 -9.92 6.39 -17.01
CA LYS A 93 -10.74 6.69 -18.19
C LYS A 93 -12.23 6.82 -17.85
N VAL A 94 -12.76 5.91 -17.04
CA VAL A 94 -14.19 5.90 -16.67
C VAL A 94 -14.54 7.10 -15.77
N LEU A 95 -13.64 7.47 -14.85
CA LEU A 95 -13.86 8.57 -13.93
C LEU A 95 -13.34 9.93 -14.43
N ALA A 96 -12.74 10.00 -15.62
CA ALA A 96 -12.22 11.23 -16.22
C ALA A 96 -13.21 12.43 -16.24
N PRO A 97 -14.55 12.23 -16.41
CA PRO A 97 -15.49 13.35 -16.37
C PRO A 97 -15.64 14.01 -14.99
N VAL A 98 -15.26 13.32 -13.91
CA VAL A 98 -15.53 13.72 -12.51
C VAL A 98 -14.26 13.94 -11.71
N MET A 99 -13.16 13.25 -12.08
CA MET A 99 -11.90 13.23 -11.33
C MET A 99 -10.69 13.36 -12.26
N ASP A 100 -9.59 13.86 -11.70
CA ASP A 100 -8.29 13.85 -12.36
C ASP A 100 -7.80 12.41 -12.65
N ILE A 101 -6.95 12.25 -13.67
CA ILE A 101 -6.40 10.95 -14.09
C ILE A 101 -5.82 10.17 -12.91
N HIS A 102 -5.06 10.84 -12.05
CA HIS A 102 -4.41 10.18 -10.91
C HIS A 102 -5.41 9.72 -9.83
N ASP A 103 -6.46 10.48 -9.57
CA ASP A 103 -7.50 10.12 -8.61
C ASP A 103 -8.38 8.98 -9.13
N GLY A 104 -8.79 9.06 -10.41
CA GLY A 104 -9.53 7.99 -11.08
C GLY A 104 -8.74 6.66 -11.12
N ALA A 105 -7.42 6.75 -11.36
CA ALA A 105 -6.53 5.59 -11.31
C ALA A 105 -6.43 4.98 -9.90
N ARG A 106 -6.26 5.81 -8.86
CA ARG A 106 -6.21 5.35 -7.46
C ARG A 106 -7.53 4.73 -7.01
N PHE A 107 -8.65 5.21 -7.52
CA PHE A 107 -9.96 4.67 -7.16
C PHE A 107 -10.06 3.15 -7.42
N MET A 108 -9.30 2.62 -8.38
CA MET A 108 -9.23 1.16 -8.60
C MET A 108 -8.56 0.39 -7.46
N ASN A 109 -7.82 1.06 -6.57
CA ASN A 109 -7.35 0.42 -5.35
C ASN A 109 -8.48 -0.03 -4.43
N VAL A 110 -9.68 0.57 -4.50
CA VAL A 110 -10.89 0.09 -3.79
C VAL A 110 -11.12 -1.40 -4.08
N PHE A 111 -11.01 -1.78 -5.36
CA PHE A 111 -11.17 -3.18 -5.79
C PHE A 111 -10.11 -4.09 -5.16
N TRP A 112 -8.84 -3.74 -5.29
CA TRP A 112 -7.74 -4.55 -4.77
C TRP A 112 -7.72 -4.63 -3.25
N LEU A 113 -7.99 -3.53 -2.55
CA LEU A 113 -8.08 -3.48 -1.09
C LEU A 113 -9.28 -4.29 -0.56
N SER A 114 -10.40 -4.25 -1.25
CA SER A 114 -11.56 -5.07 -0.90
C SER A 114 -11.24 -6.56 -0.97
N ILE A 115 -10.51 -6.99 -2.00
CA ILE A 115 -10.02 -8.38 -2.11
C ILE A 115 -9.08 -8.71 -0.94
N ILE A 116 -8.11 -7.83 -0.61
CA ILE A 116 -7.17 -8.07 0.49
C ILE A 116 -7.92 -8.31 1.81
N LEU A 117 -8.80 -7.37 2.19
CA LEU A 117 -9.51 -7.46 3.48
C LEU A 117 -10.47 -8.65 3.53
N LEU A 118 -11.13 -8.95 2.41
CA LEU A 118 -12.01 -10.11 2.28
C LEU A 118 -11.20 -11.42 2.43
N MET A 119 -10.10 -11.57 1.70
CA MET A 119 -9.29 -12.80 1.72
C MET A 119 -8.60 -12.99 3.08
N VAL A 120 -8.13 -11.93 3.72
CA VAL A 120 -7.61 -11.97 5.10
C VAL A 120 -8.67 -12.41 6.09
N GLY A 121 -9.88 -11.85 6.00
CA GLY A 121 -11.01 -12.25 6.84
C GLY A 121 -11.42 -13.72 6.62
N MET A 122 -11.47 -14.15 5.36
CA MET A 122 -11.75 -15.55 5.00
C MET A 122 -10.65 -16.51 5.48
N THR A 123 -9.38 -16.11 5.40
CA THR A 123 -8.26 -16.90 5.94
C THR A 123 -8.36 -17.07 7.45
N GLY A 124 -8.63 -15.99 8.18
CA GLY A 124 -8.85 -16.06 9.64
C GLY A 124 -10.02 -16.96 10.00
N ARG A 125 -11.10 -16.91 9.23
CA ARG A 125 -12.28 -17.79 9.41
C ARG A 125 -11.96 -19.27 9.12
N GLU A 126 -11.18 -19.54 8.07
CA GLU A 126 -10.84 -20.90 7.64
C GLU A 126 -9.86 -21.58 8.61
N LEU A 127 -8.83 -20.87 9.05
CA LEU A 127 -7.81 -21.41 9.93
C LEU A 127 -8.29 -21.58 11.40
N TRP A 128 -9.22 -20.74 11.83
CA TRP A 128 -9.64 -20.69 13.24
C TRP A 128 -11.15 -20.92 13.42
N SER A 129 -11.96 -19.87 13.23
CA SER A 129 -13.42 -19.93 13.37
C SER A 129 -14.09 -18.69 12.76
N ARG A 130 -15.43 -18.71 12.63
CA ARG A 130 -16.20 -17.58 12.05
C ARG A 130 -15.92 -16.24 12.73
N GLY A 131 -15.78 -16.19 14.05
CA GLY A 131 -15.52 -14.96 14.79
C GLY A 131 -14.12 -14.40 14.57
N VAL A 132 -13.13 -15.27 14.39
CA VAL A 132 -11.71 -14.88 14.24
C VAL A 132 -11.41 -14.20 12.89
N GLY A 133 -12.22 -14.46 11.86
CA GLY A 133 -12.10 -13.74 10.59
C GLY A 133 -12.22 -12.23 10.77
N ARG A 134 -13.15 -11.75 11.61
CA ARG A 134 -13.25 -10.31 11.93
C ARG A 134 -12.01 -9.76 12.62
N HIS A 135 -11.41 -10.53 13.55
CA HIS A 135 -10.16 -10.12 14.21
C HIS A 135 -9.01 -9.99 13.21
N ALA A 136 -8.91 -10.92 12.25
CA ALA A 136 -7.89 -10.84 11.19
C ALA A 136 -8.05 -9.55 10.37
N THR A 137 -9.26 -9.20 9.95
CA THR A 137 -9.53 -7.95 9.23
C THR A 137 -9.20 -6.72 10.08
N PHE A 138 -9.58 -6.67 11.37
CA PHE A 138 -9.25 -5.57 12.26
C PHE A 138 -7.72 -5.41 12.44
N ILE A 139 -6.99 -6.53 12.63
CA ILE A 139 -5.52 -6.47 12.75
C ILE A 139 -4.91 -5.94 11.46
N MET A 140 -5.41 -6.39 10.29
CA MET A 140 -4.90 -5.96 8.99
C MET A 140 -5.10 -4.45 8.78
N ILE A 141 -6.32 -3.93 9.01
CA ILE A 141 -6.64 -2.48 8.97
C ILE A 141 -5.76 -1.70 9.94
N GLY A 142 -5.57 -2.23 11.15
CA GLY A 142 -4.78 -1.57 12.20
C GLY A 142 -3.27 -1.66 12.01
N THR A 143 -2.77 -2.34 10.98
CA THR A 143 -1.33 -2.51 10.77
C THR A 143 -0.73 -1.30 10.06
N ILE A 144 0.28 -0.67 10.69
CA ILE A 144 0.88 0.60 10.23
C ILE A 144 1.37 0.51 8.78
N GLY A 145 2.08 -0.57 8.43
CA GLY A 145 2.65 -0.74 7.09
C GLY A 145 1.61 -0.78 5.97
N LEU A 146 0.38 -1.25 6.25
CA LEU A 146 -0.67 -1.27 5.25
C LEU A 146 -1.25 0.13 4.99
N VAL A 147 -1.45 0.94 6.03
CA VAL A 147 -2.14 2.25 5.92
C VAL A 147 -1.48 3.14 4.86
N ILE A 148 -0.15 3.28 4.92
CA ILE A 148 0.58 4.16 3.99
C ILE A 148 0.60 3.57 2.58
N SER A 149 0.84 2.26 2.46
CA SER A 149 1.02 1.59 1.17
C SER A 149 -0.30 1.39 0.41
N ALA A 150 -1.39 1.18 1.12
CA ALA A 150 -2.70 0.84 0.56
C ALA A 150 -3.31 1.97 -0.28
N HIS A 151 -3.11 3.23 0.13
CA HIS A 151 -3.71 4.39 -0.51
C HIS A 151 -2.86 4.99 -1.63
N SER A 152 -1.67 4.41 -1.90
CA SER A 152 -0.78 4.84 -2.97
C SER A 152 -1.05 4.08 -4.27
N LEU A 153 -0.83 4.74 -5.41
CA LEU A 153 -0.97 4.17 -6.75
C LEU A 153 0.23 3.27 -7.07
N THR A 154 0.18 2.00 -6.63
CA THR A 154 1.30 1.06 -6.75
C THR A 154 0.86 -0.37 -7.05
N ALA A 155 1.61 -1.09 -7.90
CA ALA A 155 1.31 -2.47 -8.30
C ALA A 155 1.43 -3.48 -7.14
N GLU A 156 2.13 -3.11 -6.08
CA GLU A 156 2.29 -3.91 -4.86
C GLU A 156 0.95 -4.19 -4.17
N VAL A 157 -0.03 -3.29 -4.30
CA VAL A 157 -1.39 -3.50 -3.75
C VAL A 157 -2.07 -4.69 -4.44
N ALA A 158 -1.98 -4.78 -5.77
CA ALA A 158 -2.52 -5.93 -6.52
C ALA A 158 -1.73 -7.22 -6.25
N SER A 159 -0.41 -7.12 -6.06
CA SER A 159 0.44 -8.22 -5.61
C SER A 159 0.00 -8.76 -4.25
N LEU A 160 -0.28 -7.88 -3.29
CA LEU A 160 -0.80 -8.26 -1.97
C LEU A 160 -2.18 -8.92 -2.07
N ALA A 161 -3.08 -8.41 -2.91
CA ALA A 161 -4.39 -9.00 -3.13
C ALA A 161 -4.30 -10.44 -3.69
N SER A 162 -3.40 -10.65 -4.64
CA SER A 162 -3.14 -11.97 -5.20
C SER A 162 -2.51 -12.92 -4.17
N THR A 163 -1.50 -12.48 -3.43
CA THR A 163 -0.87 -13.29 -2.36
C THR A 163 -1.85 -13.61 -1.23
N ALA A 164 -2.72 -12.68 -0.85
CA ALA A 164 -3.78 -12.92 0.13
C ALA A 164 -4.79 -13.96 -0.37
N THR A 165 -5.16 -13.89 -1.66
CA THR A 165 -6.06 -14.87 -2.30
C THR A 165 -5.41 -16.25 -2.34
N GLY A 166 -4.13 -16.34 -2.71
CA GLY A 166 -3.37 -17.59 -2.73
C GLY A 166 -3.18 -18.19 -1.33
N PHE A 167 -2.92 -17.37 -0.33
CA PHE A 167 -2.81 -17.81 1.05
C PHE A 167 -4.14 -18.36 1.58
N TYR A 168 -5.26 -17.69 1.28
CA TYR A 168 -6.58 -18.23 1.56
C TYR A 168 -6.87 -19.54 0.83
N ALA A 169 -6.52 -19.62 -0.45
CA ALA A 169 -6.71 -20.84 -1.24
C ALA A 169 -5.94 -22.03 -0.65
N LEU A 170 -4.68 -21.83 -0.21
CA LEU A 170 -3.90 -22.85 0.50
C LEU A 170 -4.58 -23.28 1.80
N ALA A 171 -5.13 -22.34 2.58
CA ALA A 171 -5.88 -22.67 3.80
C ALA A 171 -7.14 -23.49 3.48
N LEU A 172 -7.83 -23.17 2.39
CA LEU A 172 -9.07 -23.81 1.94
C LEU A 172 -8.82 -25.20 1.30
N SER A 173 -7.62 -25.47 0.78
CA SER A 173 -7.30 -26.62 -0.06
C SER A 173 -7.65 -27.98 0.56
N LYS A 174 -7.54 -28.10 1.88
CA LYS A 174 -7.88 -29.34 2.61
C LYS A 174 -9.38 -29.60 2.72
N ARG A 175 -10.19 -28.53 2.74
CA ARG A 175 -11.65 -28.67 2.94
C ARG A 175 -12.42 -28.66 1.62
N ARG A 176 -12.00 -27.82 0.68
CA ARG A 176 -12.68 -27.62 -0.62
C ARG A 176 -11.66 -27.49 -1.75
N PRO A 177 -11.01 -28.59 -2.14
CA PRO A 177 -9.86 -28.57 -3.07
C PRO A 177 -10.20 -27.94 -4.42
N TRP A 178 -11.35 -28.22 -5.03
CA TRP A 178 -11.77 -27.69 -6.34
C TRP A 178 -11.93 -26.16 -6.33
N ARG A 179 -12.60 -25.61 -5.29
CA ARG A 179 -12.72 -24.15 -5.15
C ARG A 179 -11.37 -23.50 -4.86
N ALA A 180 -10.56 -24.17 -4.06
CA ALA A 180 -9.21 -23.73 -3.77
C ALA A 180 -8.34 -23.70 -5.03
N SER A 181 -8.46 -24.69 -5.93
CA SER A 181 -7.71 -24.72 -7.20
C SER A 181 -8.01 -23.51 -8.08
N GLY A 182 -9.29 -23.17 -8.24
CA GLY A 182 -9.68 -21.99 -9.01
C GLY A 182 -9.14 -20.69 -8.40
N LEU A 183 -9.26 -20.52 -7.08
CA LEU A 183 -8.74 -19.34 -6.37
C LEU A 183 -7.20 -19.27 -6.41
N PHE A 184 -6.51 -20.40 -6.26
CA PHE A 184 -5.05 -20.41 -6.30
C PHE A 184 -4.54 -20.14 -7.71
N GLY A 185 -5.16 -20.76 -8.74
CA GLY A 185 -4.86 -20.47 -10.13
C GLY A 185 -5.06 -18.99 -10.48
N ALA A 186 -6.20 -18.40 -10.09
CA ALA A 186 -6.45 -16.97 -10.26
C ALA A 186 -5.42 -16.10 -9.52
N ALA A 187 -5.03 -16.49 -8.30
CA ALA A 187 -3.99 -15.79 -7.55
C ALA A 187 -2.63 -15.83 -8.26
N LEU A 188 -2.26 -16.96 -8.86
CA LEU A 188 -1.03 -17.06 -9.64
C LEU A 188 -1.07 -16.15 -10.89
N VAL A 189 -2.20 -16.13 -11.62
CA VAL A 189 -2.40 -15.26 -12.80
C VAL A 189 -2.33 -13.78 -12.39
N PHE A 190 -3.14 -13.37 -11.44
CA PHE A 190 -3.24 -11.97 -11.04
C PHE A 190 -1.92 -11.47 -10.41
N GLY A 191 -1.27 -12.30 -9.61
CA GLY A 191 0.03 -11.98 -9.03
C GLY A 191 1.10 -11.78 -10.10
N PHE A 192 1.20 -12.72 -11.04
CA PHE A 192 2.17 -12.65 -12.11
C PHE A 192 1.89 -11.45 -13.04
N LEU A 193 0.67 -11.29 -13.50
CA LEU A 193 0.30 -10.22 -14.44
C LEU A 193 0.27 -8.82 -13.80
N SER A 194 0.27 -8.71 -12.45
CA SER A 194 0.35 -7.41 -11.76
C SER A 194 1.76 -7.03 -11.32
N TYR A 195 2.59 -8.00 -10.89
CA TYR A 195 3.88 -7.70 -10.28
C TYR A 195 5.05 -8.58 -10.77
N GLY A 196 4.77 -9.61 -11.56
CA GLY A 196 5.76 -10.54 -12.10
C GLY A 196 6.02 -11.74 -11.20
N PHE A 197 7.28 -12.20 -11.14
CA PHE A 197 7.64 -13.48 -10.55
C PHE A 197 7.50 -13.53 -9.03
N MET A 198 7.65 -12.43 -8.29
CA MET A 198 7.74 -12.48 -6.83
C MET A 198 6.51 -13.10 -6.15
N PRO A 199 5.25 -12.65 -6.39
CA PRO A 199 4.07 -13.30 -5.81
C PRO A 199 3.89 -14.74 -6.26
N LEU A 200 4.25 -15.05 -7.52
CA LEU A 200 4.22 -16.41 -8.06
C LEU A 200 5.17 -17.33 -7.26
N LEU A 201 6.42 -16.90 -7.05
CA LEU A 201 7.43 -17.65 -6.33
C LEU A 201 7.03 -17.86 -4.85
N ILE A 202 6.49 -16.83 -4.19
CA ILE A 202 6.01 -16.95 -2.80
C ILE A 202 4.92 -18.02 -2.69
N LEU A 203 3.94 -18.00 -3.59
CA LEU A 203 2.82 -18.93 -3.55
C LEU A 203 3.25 -20.36 -3.94
N ILE A 204 4.00 -20.52 -5.02
CA ILE A 204 4.44 -21.84 -5.50
C ILE A 204 5.44 -22.46 -4.52
N SER A 205 6.44 -21.71 -4.03
CA SER A 205 7.40 -22.25 -3.04
C SER A 205 6.69 -22.71 -1.77
N THR A 206 5.73 -21.92 -1.27
CA THR A 206 4.92 -22.32 -0.12
C THR A 206 4.16 -23.63 -0.40
N ALA A 207 3.51 -23.72 -1.56
CA ALA A 207 2.73 -24.91 -1.92
C ALA A 207 3.61 -26.18 -2.10
N LEU A 208 4.84 -26.03 -2.60
CA LEU A 208 5.78 -27.14 -2.78
C LEU A 208 6.48 -27.52 -1.46
N VAL A 209 6.88 -26.57 -0.64
CA VAL A 209 7.59 -26.84 0.63
C VAL A 209 6.68 -27.53 1.64
N LEU A 210 5.37 -27.22 1.66
CA LEU A 210 4.42 -27.86 2.59
C LEU A 210 4.43 -29.39 2.53
N PRO A 211 4.25 -30.07 1.38
CA PRO A 211 4.31 -31.54 1.32
C PRO A 211 5.73 -32.10 1.46
N ILE A 212 6.79 -31.33 1.16
CA ILE A 212 8.16 -31.75 1.38
C ILE A 212 8.43 -31.91 2.87
N LEU A 213 8.08 -30.90 3.68
CA LEU A 213 8.36 -30.88 5.11
C LEU A 213 7.35 -31.67 5.95
N PHE A 214 6.07 -31.72 5.53
CA PHE A 214 5.00 -32.24 6.38
C PHE A 214 4.18 -33.34 5.71
N LYS A 215 4.16 -34.53 6.30
CA LYS A 215 3.34 -35.68 5.84
C LYS A 215 1.84 -35.36 5.74
N SER A 216 1.33 -34.44 6.59
CA SER A 216 -0.08 -34.03 6.60
C SER A 216 -0.54 -33.34 5.31
N TRP A 217 0.37 -32.89 4.45
CA TRP A 217 0.10 -32.27 3.15
C TRP A 217 0.35 -33.20 1.96
N ARG A 218 0.92 -34.41 2.19
CA ARG A 218 1.17 -35.42 1.16
C ARG A 218 -0.10 -36.20 0.82
N THR A 219 -1.14 -35.50 0.35
CA THR A 219 -2.42 -36.12 -0.01
C THR A 219 -2.65 -36.02 -1.52
N GLN A 220 -3.27 -37.03 -2.10
CA GLN A 220 -3.63 -37.01 -3.52
C GLN A 220 -4.53 -35.81 -3.89
N SER A 221 -5.41 -35.41 -2.95
CA SER A 221 -6.25 -34.22 -3.10
C SER A 221 -5.43 -32.94 -3.20
N PHE A 222 -4.31 -32.81 -2.44
CA PHE A 222 -3.44 -31.64 -2.52
C PHE A 222 -2.63 -31.62 -3.81
N ILE A 223 -2.18 -32.77 -4.30
CA ILE A 223 -1.52 -32.87 -5.61
C ILE A 223 -2.48 -32.44 -6.73
N LYS A 224 -3.72 -32.97 -6.75
CA LYS A 224 -4.76 -32.54 -7.69
C LYS A 224 -5.06 -31.05 -7.60
N PHE A 225 -5.15 -30.50 -6.40
CA PHE A 225 -5.29 -29.07 -6.17
C PHE A 225 -4.17 -28.28 -6.87
N LEU A 226 -2.90 -28.65 -6.63
CA LEU A 226 -1.74 -27.93 -7.15
C LEU A 226 -1.66 -28.05 -8.69
N THR A 227 -1.80 -29.26 -9.22
CA THR A 227 -1.76 -29.49 -10.69
C THR A 227 -2.87 -28.75 -11.42
N THR A 228 -4.10 -28.80 -10.91
CA THR A 228 -5.24 -28.03 -11.50
C THR A 228 -4.99 -26.52 -11.43
N SER A 229 -4.44 -26.02 -10.33
CA SER A 229 -4.14 -24.59 -10.20
C SER A 229 -3.08 -24.11 -11.20
N ILE A 230 -2.02 -24.90 -11.41
CA ILE A 230 -0.98 -24.60 -12.38
C ILE A 230 -1.56 -24.68 -13.81
N LEU A 231 -2.40 -25.67 -14.09
CA LEU A 231 -3.07 -25.81 -15.40
C LEU A 231 -3.98 -24.61 -15.71
N ILE A 232 -4.67 -24.06 -14.70
CA ILE A 232 -5.48 -22.84 -14.86
C ILE A 232 -4.58 -21.62 -15.11
N ALA A 233 -3.44 -21.51 -14.43
CA ALA A 233 -2.59 -20.33 -14.50
C ALA A 233 -1.70 -20.30 -15.75
N SER A 234 -1.18 -21.46 -16.18
CA SER A 234 -0.18 -21.55 -17.25
C SER A 234 -0.59 -20.90 -18.58
N PRO A 235 -1.83 -21.07 -19.10
CA PRO A 235 -2.20 -20.47 -20.38
C PRO A 235 -2.07 -18.94 -20.38
N PHE A 236 -2.55 -18.28 -19.34
CA PHE A 236 -2.54 -16.82 -19.24
C PHE A 236 -1.11 -16.27 -19.14
N ILE A 237 -0.26 -16.94 -18.36
CA ILE A 237 1.15 -16.57 -18.20
C ILE A 237 1.91 -16.77 -19.52
N ILE A 238 1.74 -17.94 -20.16
CA ILE A 238 2.42 -18.28 -21.41
C ILE A 238 1.97 -17.35 -22.53
N VAL A 239 0.67 -17.08 -22.66
CA VAL A 239 0.13 -16.18 -23.69
C VAL A 239 0.73 -14.79 -23.53
N TRP A 240 0.75 -14.23 -22.32
CA TRP A 240 1.33 -12.90 -22.11
C TRP A 240 2.84 -12.87 -22.40
N LEU A 241 3.61 -13.86 -21.93
CA LEU A 241 5.05 -13.97 -22.22
C LEU A 241 5.29 -14.13 -23.73
N GLY A 242 4.49 -14.95 -24.41
CA GLY A 242 4.56 -15.13 -25.86
C GLY A 242 4.25 -13.83 -26.62
N MET A 243 3.20 -13.10 -26.23
CA MET A 243 2.89 -11.80 -26.82
C MET A 243 4.01 -10.78 -26.58
N LEU A 244 4.57 -10.74 -25.37
CA LEU A 244 5.67 -9.84 -25.05
C LEU A 244 6.92 -10.16 -25.88
N HIS A 245 7.26 -11.45 -26.02
CA HIS A 245 8.39 -11.91 -26.84
C HIS A 245 8.18 -11.58 -28.32
N TYR A 246 6.98 -11.84 -28.86
CA TYR A 246 6.70 -11.64 -30.29
C TYR A 246 6.64 -10.16 -30.66
N TYR A 247 5.89 -9.33 -29.91
CA TYR A 247 5.68 -7.92 -30.28
C TYR A 247 6.78 -6.98 -29.77
N LYS A 248 7.50 -7.33 -28.70
CA LYS A 248 8.49 -6.46 -28.05
C LYS A 248 9.71 -7.24 -27.56
N PRO A 249 10.49 -7.90 -28.46
CA PRO A 249 11.57 -8.83 -28.08
C PRO A 249 12.67 -8.17 -27.22
N LEU A 250 13.05 -6.92 -27.52
CA LEU A 250 14.05 -6.19 -26.72
C LEU A 250 13.56 -5.90 -25.29
N ILE A 251 12.27 -5.57 -25.14
CA ILE A 251 11.69 -5.34 -23.81
C ILE A 251 11.60 -6.66 -23.03
N TYR A 252 11.26 -7.75 -23.73
CA TYR A 252 11.22 -9.10 -23.17
C TYR A 252 12.59 -9.52 -22.63
N SER A 253 13.67 -9.39 -23.42
CA SER A 253 15.02 -9.76 -22.98
C SER A 253 15.47 -8.93 -21.78
N HIS A 254 15.34 -7.61 -21.83
CA HIS A 254 15.70 -6.73 -20.71
C HIS A 254 14.88 -7.03 -19.43
N TRP A 255 13.58 -7.31 -19.58
CA TRP A 255 12.71 -7.65 -18.45
C TRP A 255 13.11 -8.98 -17.83
N TRP A 256 13.44 -9.97 -18.67
CA TRP A 256 13.89 -11.28 -18.23
C TRP A 256 15.21 -11.19 -17.48
N ASP A 257 16.21 -10.52 -18.05
CA ASP A 257 17.52 -10.30 -17.43
C ASP A 257 17.41 -9.57 -16.09
N LYS A 258 16.57 -8.54 -16.03
CA LYS A 258 16.30 -7.80 -14.80
C LYS A 258 15.70 -8.70 -13.70
N ASN A 259 14.81 -9.62 -14.06
CA ASN A 259 14.20 -10.53 -13.09
C ASN A 259 15.15 -11.66 -12.66
N LEU A 260 16.01 -12.17 -13.52
CA LEU A 260 17.06 -13.15 -13.17
C LEU A 260 18.14 -12.52 -12.27
N ASN A 261 18.60 -11.32 -12.61
CA ASN A 261 19.62 -10.60 -11.85
C ASN A 261 19.12 -10.06 -10.50
N ARG A 262 17.81 -10.14 -10.22
CA ARG A 262 17.21 -9.73 -8.95
C ARG A 262 17.77 -10.50 -7.74
N PHE A 263 18.17 -11.74 -7.91
CA PHE A 263 18.56 -12.64 -6.82
C PHE A 263 20.02 -12.48 -6.35
N HIS A 264 20.68 -11.38 -6.69
CA HIS A 264 22.08 -11.11 -6.30
C HIS A 264 22.20 -10.23 -5.05
N HIS A 265 21.11 -9.72 -4.52
CA HIS A 265 21.12 -8.83 -3.35
C HIS A 265 20.54 -9.52 -2.11
N THR A 266 21.26 -9.47 -1.00
CA THR A 266 20.78 -10.00 0.29
C THR A 266 20.30 -8.87 1.20
N ASN A 267 18.97 -8.72 1.33
CA ASN A 267 18.32 -7.71 2.18
C ASN A 267 17.55 -8.32 3.36
N LEU A 268 17.88 -9.54 3.77
CA LEU A 268 17.13 -10.29 4.77
C LEU A 268 17.03 -9.53 6.11
N LEU A 269 18.14 -8.98 6.58
CA LEU A 269 18.19 -8.22 7.84
C LEU A 269 17.31 -6.96 7.79
N TYR A 270 17.20 -6.32 6.63
CA TYR A 270 16.32 -5.19 6.44
C TYR A 270 14.85 -5.57 6.70
N PHE A 271 14.38 -6.66 6.12
CA PHE A 271 13.00 -7.11 6.29
C PHE A 271 12.69 -7.54 7.74
N PHE A 272 13.61 -8.15 8.45
CA PHE A 272 13.43 -8.42 9.89
C PHE A 272 13.36 -7.13 10.72
N ARG A 273 14.24 -6.18 10.46
CA ARG A 273 14.28 -4.91 11.20
C ARG A 273 13.01 -4.06 10.99
N ILE A 274 12.51 -4.00 9.75
CA ILE A 274 11.33 -3.20 9.45
C ILE A 274 10.06 -3.76 10.08
N LEU A 275 9.93 -5.08 10.24
CA LEU A 275 8.73 -5.70 10.82
C LEU A 275 8.43 -5.21 12.24
N ILE A 276 9.40 -4.73 13.00
CA ILE A 276 9.23 -4.28 14.39
C ILE A 276 8.17 -3.16 14.47
N TRP A 277 8.22 -2.20 13.57
CA TRP A 277 7.26 -1.08 13.52
C TRP A 277 6.23 -1.23 12.42
N TYR A 278 6.62 -1.77 11.26
CA TYR A 278 5.79 -1.89 10.07
C TYR A 278 4.61 -2.86 10.29
N ALA A 279 4.87 -3.97 10.98
CA ALA A 279 3.85 -4.99 11.27
C ALA A 279 3.15 -4.79 12.63
N TRP A 280 3.25 -3.63 13.26
CA TRP A 280 2.52 -3.35 14.49
C TRP A 280 1.02 -3.13 14.21
N PRO A 281 0.06 -3.75 14.95
CA PRO A 281 0.21 -4.63 16.12
C PRO A 281 0.23 -6.14 15.76
N ALA A 282 0.26 -6.50 14.47
CA ALA A 282 0.21 -7.90 14.03
C ALA A 282 1.40 -8.71 14.57
N LEU A 283 2.62 -8.14 14.58
CA LEU A 283 3.83 -8.83 15.04
C LEU A 283 3.75 -9.27 16.51
N PRO A 284 3.52 -8.39 17.51
CA PRO A 284 3.43 -8.81 18.91
C PRO A 284 2.30 -9.81 19.14
N LEU A 285 1.16 -9.68 18.45
CA LEU A 285 0.07 -10.65 18.52
C LEU A 285 0.47 -12.00 17.90
N ALA A 286 1.21 -12.00 16.80
CA ALA A 286 1.73 -13.21 16.18
C ALA A 286 2.77 -13.92 17.07
N LEU A 287 3.69 -13.17 17.70
CA LEU A 287 4.66 -13.71 18.65
C LEU A 287 3.98 -14.36 19.86
N LEU A 288 2.93 -13.72 20.39
CA LEU A 288 2.10 -14.30 21.44
C LEU A 288 1.46 -15.62 20.96
N GLY A 289 0.93 -15.65 19.73
CA GLY A 289 0.37 -16.85 19.12
C GLY A 289 1.40 -17.97 18.98
N LEU A 290 2.59 -17.65 18.47
CA LEU A 290 3.72 -18.59 18.36
C LEU A 290 4.09 -19.18 19.73
N TRP A 291 4.22 -18.35 20.73
CA TRP A 291 4.51 -18.80 22.10
C TRP A 291 3.42 -19.70 22.67
N ARG A 292 2.15 -19.28 22.51
CA ARG A 292 1.00 -20.02 23.04
C ARG A 292 0.85 -21.40 22.42
N TYR A 293 1.06 -21.50 21.10
CA TYR A 293 0.86 -22.71 20.33
C TYR A 293 2.15 -23.47 20.03
N ARG A 294 3.29 -23.14 20.69
CA ARG A 294 4.63 -23.70 20.38
C ARG A 294 4.69 -25.22 20.25
N GLN A 295 3.93 -25.97 21.05
CA GLN A 295 3.88 -27.42 21.00
C GLN A 295 3.08 -27.99 19.81
N GLN A 296 2.27 -27.15 19.16
CA GLN A 296 1.38 -27.53 18.07
C GLN A 296 1.86 -27.02 16.71
N LEU A 297 2.90 -26.17 16.68
CA LEU A 297 3.35 -25.47 15.47
C LEU A 297 3.66 -26.44 14.32
N PHE A 298 4.35 -27.54 14.61
CA PHE A 298 4.71 -28.54 13.62
C PHE A 298 3.71 -29.70 13.51
N LYS A 299 2.74 -29.78 14.42
CA LYS A 299 1.75 -30.88 14.45
C LYS A 299 0.48 -30.58 13.67
N LYS A 300 -0.03 -29.35 13.74
CA LYS A 300 -1.31 -28.97 13.11
C LYS A 300 -1.11 -28.27 11.77
N PRO A 301 -1.83 -28.67 10.70
CA PRO A 301 -1.66 -28.12 9.35
C PRO A 301 -1.80 -26.60 9.26
N LYS A 302 -2.70 -25.99 10.05
CA LYS A 302 -2.90 -24.55 10.05
C LYS A 302 -1.67 -23.75 10.46
N PHE A 303 -0.91 -24.23 11.44
CA PHE A 303 0.34 -23.59 11.86
C PHE A 303 1.46 -23.84 10.87
N GLN A 304 1.53 -25.07 10.31
CA GLN A 304 2.50 -25.43 9.28
C GLN A 304 2.37 -24.47 8.09
N LEU A 305 1.14 -24.19 7.63
CA LEU A 305 0.90 -23.26 6.55
C LEU A 305 1.40 -21.83 6.88
N ILE A 306 1.04 -21.31 8.06
CA ILE A 306 1.46 -19.97 8.48
C ILE A 306 2.98 -19.84 8.53
N LEU A 307 3.67 -20.84 9.13
CA LEU A 307 5.11 -20.84 9.28
C LEU A 307 5.83 -20.95 7.93
N VAL A 308 5.43 -21.91 7.09
CA VAL A 308 6.05 -22.10 5.77
C VAL A 308 5.83 -20.88 4.89
N PHE A 309 4.61 -20.32 4.89
CA PHE A 309 4.34 -19.11 4.12
C PHE A 309 5.21 -17.93 4.59
N PHE A 310 5.32 -17.71 5.90
CA PHE A 310 6.18 -16.66 6.45
C PHE A 310 7.65 -16.86 6.05
N THR A 311 8.15 -18.09 6.23
CA THR A 311 9.56 -18.44 5.95
C THR A 311 9.88 -18.31 4.45
N CYS A 312 9.05 -18.86 3.58
CA CYS A 312 9.22 -18.70 2.13
C CYS A 312 9.18 -17.22 1.72
N THR A 313 8.22 -16.46 2.25
CA THR A 313 8.07 -15.04 1.92
C THR A 313 9.29 -14.24 2.36
N ILE A 314 9.76 -14.38 3.59
CA ILE A 314 10.88 -13.57 4.09
C ILE A 314 12.20 -13.93 3.41
N ILE A 315 12.42 -15.21 3.09
CA ILE A 315 13.61 -15.66 2.35
C ILE A 315 13.58 -15.08 0.92
N LEU A 316 12.47 -15.26 0.20
CA LEU A 316 12.36 -14.77 -1.19
C LEU A 316 12.47 -13.26 -1.30
N LEU A 317 11.85 -12.52 -0.38
CA LEU A 317 12.01 -11.06 -0.31
C LEU A 317 13.45 -10.68 0.04
N GLY A 318 14.06 -11.39 0.99
CA GLY A 318 15.43 -11.14 1.42
C GLY A 318 16.47 -11.29 0.32
N ILE A 319 16.27 -12.22 -0.63
CA ILE A 319 17.22 -12.49 -1.72
C ILE A 319 16.84 -11.84 -3.05
N GLY A 320 15.55 -11.45 -3.24
CA GLY A 320 15.04 -11.04 -4.56
C GLY A 320 14.31 -9.70 -4.59
N ALA A 321 14.08 -9.03 -3.44
CA ALA A 321 13.41 -7.74 -3.40
C ALA A 321 14.34 -6.61 -2.97
N PRO A 322 14.22 -5.41 -3.57
CA PRO A 322 14.92 -4.25 -3.08
C PRO A 322 14.47 -3.89 -1.65
N ALA A 323 15.38 -3.30 -0.85
CA ALA A 323 15.11 -2.87 0.52
C ALA A 323 14.16 -1.65 0.55
N LYS A 324 12.88 -1.89 0.32
CA LYS A 324 11.78 -0.91 0.39
C LYS A 324 10.68 -1.45 1.27
N ASP A 325 10.09 -0.57 2.08
CA ASP A 325 9.02 -0.89 3.04
C ASP A 325 7.83 -1.59 2.39
N ILE A 326 7.42 -1.10 1.22
CA ILE A 326 6.25 -1.61 0.49
C ILE A 326 6.39 -3.09 0.09
N ASN A 327 7.61 -3.57 -0.13
CA ASN A 327 7.88 -4.97 -0.45
C ASN A 327 7.62 -5.92 0.75
N ALA A 328 7.55 -5.39 1.97
CA ALA A 328 7.25 -6.18 3.16
C ALA A 328 5.76 -6.53 3.33
N LEU A 329 4.86 -5.98 2.52
CA LEU A 329 3.41 -6.18 2.61
C LEU A 329 2.99 -7.66 2.68
N PRO A 330 3.52 -8.61 1.88
CA PRO A 330 3.12 -10.01 1.95
C PRO A 330 3.42 -10.68 3.30
N LEU A 331 4.43 -10.19 4.05
CA LEU A 331 4.76 -10.70 5.39
C LEU A 331 3.66 -10.42 6.42
N LEU A 332 2.80 -9.43 6.18
CA LEU A 332 1.68 -9.12 7.06
C LEU A 332 0.64 -10.24 7.10
N LEU A 333 0.44 -10.96 5.99
CA LEU A 333 -0.59 -12.00 5.86
C LEU A 333 -0.45 -13.13 6.91
N PRO A 334 0.71 -13.81 7.02
CA PRO A 334 0.90 -14.86 8.02
C PRO A 334 0.93 -14.32 9.45
N LEU A 335 1.45 -13.10 9.67
CA LEU A 335 1.47 -12.45 10.99
C LEU A 335 0.06 -12.12 11.46
N VAL A 336 -0.78 -11.55 10.60
CA VAL A 336 -2.19 -11.27 10.88
C VAL A 336 -2.97 -12.56 11.14
N ALA A 337 -2.75 -13.60 10.34
CA ALA A 337 -3.42 -14.88 10.53
C ALA A 337 -3.06 -15.55 11.87
N MET A 338 -1.79 -15.51 12.28
CA MET A 338 -1.34 -16.01 13.58
C MET A 338 -1.86 -15.16 14.72
N GLY A 339 -1.73 -13.83 14.61
CA GLY A 339 -2.19 -12.86 15.60
C GLY A 339 -3.69 -12.95 15.87
N ALA A 340 -4.49 -13.12 14.82
CA ALA A 340 -5.94 -13.26 14.95
C ALA A 340 -6.36 -14.44 15.83
N GLY A 341 -5.65 -15.57 15.70
CA GLY A 341 -5.89 -16.73 16.57
C GLY A 341 -5.43 -16.54 18.01
N ALA A 342 -4.53 -15.59 18.27
CA ALA A 342 -4.04 -15.30 19.61
C ALA A 342 -4.97 -14.36 20.41
N VAL A 343 -5.81 -13.57 19.74
CA VAL A 343 -6.66 -12.55 20.38
C VAL A 343 -7.56 -13.15 21.48
N GLU A 344 -8.13 -14.32 21.26
CA GLU A 344 -9.01 -14.97 22.25
C GLU A 344 -8.26 -15.42 23.53
N HIS A 345 -6.93 -15.56 23.42
CA HIS A 345 -6.06 -16.00 24.51
C HIS A 345 -5.24 -14.88 25.16
N LEU A 346 -5.53 -13.62 24.81
CA LEU A 346 -4.91 -12.47 25.48
C LEU A 346 -5.25 -12.50 26.98
N LYS A 347 -4.23 -12.38 27.82
CA LYS A 347 -4.45 -12.14 29.26
C LYS A 347 -5.12 -10.78 29.46
N ARG A 348 -6.00 -10.65 30.45
CA ARG A 348 -6.74 -9.39 30.75
C ARG A 348 -5.79 -8.19 30.86
N GLY A 349 -4.66 -8.34 31.53
CA GLY A 349 -3.66 -7.26 31.64
C GLY A 349 -3.06 -6.84 30.29
N MET A 350 -2.75 -7.80 29.41
CA MET A 350 -2.24 -7.49 28.06
C MET A 350 -3.28 -6.82 27.17
N ALA A 351 -4.52 -7.26 27.26
CA ALA A 351 -5.63 -6.64 26.53
C ALA A 351 -5.88 -5.22 27.03
N ALA A 352 -5.85 -5.00 28.35
CA ALA A 352 -5.97 -3.68 28.95
C ALA A 352 -4.79 -2.78 28.54
N ALA A 353 -3.55 -3.27 28.59
CA ALA A 353 -2.37 -2.52 28.18
C ALA A 353 -2.43 -2.09 26.71
N LEU A 354 -2.80 -3.00 25.79
CA LEU A 354 -2.93 -2.67 24.38
C LEU A 354 -4.07 -1.67 24.12
N ASN A 355 -5.19 -1.80 24.85
CA ASN A 355 -6.30 -0.85 24.74
C ASN A 355 -5.91 0.53 25.26
N TRP A 356 -5.28 0.61 26.43
CA TRP A 356 -4.77 1.86 27.01
C TRP A 356 -3.75 2.53 26.10
N PHE A 357 -2.78 1.76 25.61
CA PHE A 357 -1.80 2.26 24.67
C PHE A 357 -2.46 2.82 23.40
N GLY A 358 -3.47 2.12 22.85
CA GLY A 358 -4.22 2.60 21.69
C GLY A 358 -4.98 3.90 21.97
N VAL A 359 -5.67 4.01 23.10
CA VAL A 359 -6.42 5.22 23.48
C VAL A 359 -5.46 6.42 23.63
N MET A 360 -4.33 6.23 24.32
CA MET A 360 -3.33 7.29 24.50
C MET A 360 -2.67 7.69 23.18
N LEU A 361 -2.24 6.71 22.37
CA LEU A 361 -1.57 6.96 21.11
C LEU A 361 -2.48 7.70 20.13
N PHE A 362 -3.69 7.18 19.89
CA PHE A 362 -4.61 7.78 18.91
C PHE A 362 -5.24 9.07 19.44
N GLY A 363 -5.43 9.18 20.74
CA GLY A 363 -5.83 10.44 21.40
C GLY A 363 -4.77 11.53 21.22
N LEU A 364 -3.50 11.19 21.42
CA LEU A 364 -2.38 12.11 21.21
C LEU A 364 -2.27 12.53 19.73
N ILE A 365 -2.29 11.55 18.81
CA ILE A 365 -2.22 11.83 17.36
C ILE A 365 -3.39 12.72 16.93
N GLY A 366 -4.62 12.40 17.34
CA GLY A 366 -5.80 13.20 17.03
C GLY A 366 -5.69 14.63 17.59
N SER A 367 -5.25 14.77 18.84
CA SER A 367 -5.03 16.09 19.46
C SER A 367 -3.97 16.91 18.72
N LEU A 368 -2.87 16.30 18.29
CA LEU A 368 -1.81 16.96 17.52
C LEU A 368 -2.31 17.40 16.13
N ILE A 369 -3.13 16.57 15.47
CA ILE A 369 -3.72 16.91 14.16
C ILE A 369 -4.65 18.12 14.33
N TRP A 370 -5.55 18.11 15.33
CA TRP A 370 -6.44 19.23 15.60
C TRP A 370 -5.67 20.50 15.99
N LEU A 371 -4.69 20.39 16.88
CA LEU A 371 -3.85 21.51 17.31
C LEU A 371 -3.10 22.14 16.12
N GLY A 372 -2.54 21.33 15.24
CA GLY A 372 -1.85 21.83 14.05
C GLY A 372 -2.81 22.51 13.06
N TRP A 373 -3.99 21.91 12.84
CA TRP A 373 -5.00 22.51 11.98
C TRP A 373 -5.52 23.85 12.54
N ILE A 374 -5.79 23.95 13.84
CA ILE A 374 -6.16 25.19 14.52
C ILE A 374 -5.04 26.24 14.38
N ALA A 375 -3.79 25.83 14.59
CA ALA A 375 -2.66 26.75 14.50
C ALA A 375 -2.50 27.37 13.11
N ILE A 376 -2.70 26.61 12.04
CA ILE A 376 -2.55 27.13 10.65
C ILE A 376 -3.77 27.93 10.20
N THR A 377 -4.99 27.60 10.64
CA THR A 377 -6.22 28.30 10.26
C THR A 377 -6.47 29.57 11.08
N ILE A 378 -6.34 29.49 12.40
CA ILE A 378 -6.63 30.60 13.33
C ILE A 378 -5.37 31.44 13.61
N GLY A 379 -4.16 30.84 13.47
CA GLY A 379 -2.91 31.54 13.70
C GLY A 379 -2.31 31.37 15.10
N TYR A 380 -2.97 30.64 15.98
CA TYR A 380 -2.53 30.41 17.35
C TYR A 380 -2.54 28.90 17.68
N PRO A 381 -1.49 28.35 18.33
CA PRO A 381 -0.24 28.99 18.82
C PRO A 381 0.76 29.33 17.69
N ALA A 382 1.36 30.52 17.74
CA ALA A 382 2.22 31.05 16.70
C ALA A 382 3.44 30.15 16.37
N LYS A 383 4.11 29.60 17.39
CA LYS A 383 5.26 28.69 17.22
C LYS A 383 4.91 27.43 16.43
N ILE A 384 3.71 26.87 16.62
CA ILE A 384 3.25 25.69 15.89
C ILE A 384 2.94 26.08 14.45
N LYS A 385 2.26 27.21 14.22
CA LYS A 385 2.03 27.76 12.89
C LYS A 385 3.33 27.93 12.12
N GLU A 386 4.33 28.62 12.68
CA GLU A 386 5.63 28.81 12.05
C GLU A 386 6.29 27.49 11.66
N ARG A 387 6.21 26.48 12.54
CA ARG A 387 6.76 25.15 12.25
C ARG A 387 6.03 24.45 11.11
N ILE A 388 4.69 24.53 11.06
CA ILE A 388 3.88 23.95 9.99
C ILE A 388 4.15 24.67 8.67
N VAL A 389 4.18 26.01 8.66
CA VAL A 389 4.55 26.83 7.49
C VAL A 389 5.95 26.44 6.99
N PHE A 390 6.90 26.26 7.90
CA PHE A 390 8.26 25.81 7.53
C PHE A 390 8.27 24.44 6.86
N LEU A 391 7.42 23.50 7.32
CA LEU A 391 7.37 22.12 6.83
C LEU A 391 6.51 21.96 5.57
N SER A 392 5.43 22.71 5.44
CA SER A 392 4.49 22.61 4.30
C SER A 392 4.74 23.65 3.22
N GLY A 393 5.34 24.78 3.57
CA GLY A 393 5.48 25.94 2.69
C GLY A 393 4.19 26.74 2.48
N LEU A 394 3.08 26.35 3.14
CA LEU A 394 1.79 27.07 3.06
C LEU A 394 1.64 27.99 4.26
N ASN A 395 1.29 29.26 4.00
CA ASN A 395 1.11 30.28 5.03
C ASN A 395 -0.29 30.25 5.67
N HIS A 396 -1.28 29.76 4.94
CA HIS A 396 -2.68 29.69 5.34
C HIS A 396 -3.37 28.48 4.71
N LEU A 397 -4.41 27.97 5.36
CA LEU A 397 -5.32 26.97 4.83
C LEU A 397 -6.70 27.59 4.66
N ASP A 398 -7.31 27.40 3.51
CA ASP A 398 -8.71 27.75 3.29
C ASP A 398 -9.61 26.84 4.12
N PHE A 399 -10.57 27.45 4.82
CA PHE A 399 -11.48 26.70 5.67
C PHE A 399 -12.50 25.93 4.83
N ASN A 400 -12.49 24.61 4.93
CA ASN A 400 -13.46 23.75 4.25
C ASN A 400 -14.44 23.14 5.27
N TRP A 401 -15.69 23.61 5.24
CA TRP A 401 -16.76 23.18 6.13
C TRP A 401 -17.02 21.66 6.07
N LEU A 402 -16.98 21.07 4.88
CA LEU A 402 -17.25 19.65 4.71
C LEU A 402 -16.20 18.80 5.43
N PHE A 403 -14.92 19.07 5.20
CA PHE A 403 -13.82 18.33 5.84
C PHE A 403 -13.77 18.57 7.34
N PHE A 404 -14.07 19.79 7.80
CA PHE A 404 -14.21 20.10 9.22
C PHE A 404 -15.32 19.26 9.88
N LEU A 405 -16.51 19.22 9.30
CA LEU A 405 -17.64 18.43 9.83
C LEU A 405 -17.34 16.94 9.85
N ILE A 406 -16.73 16.39 8.79
CA ILE A 406 -16.30 14.99 8.76
C ILE A 406 -15.31 14.71 9.89
N ALA A 407 -14.29 15.55 10.05
CA ALA A 407 -13.30 15.41 11.12
C ALA A 407 -13.93 15.47 12.51
N LEU A 408 -14.88 16.38 12.72
CA LEU A 408 -15.61 16.53 13.98
C LEU A 408 -16.44 15.27 14.30
N VAL A 409 -17.22 14.78 13.33
CA VAL A 409 -18.03 13.56 13.49
C VAL A 409 -17.16 12.36 13.81
N VAL A 410 -16.07 12.18 13.06
CA VAL A 410 -15.12 11.07 13.29
C VAL A 410 -14.48 11.16 14.68
N SER A 411 -14.13 12.38 15.16
CA SER A 411 -13.61 12.59 16.51
C SER A 411 -14.63 12.26 17.59
N ILE A 412 -15.89 12.69 17.41
CA ILE A 412 -16.97 12.37 18.35
C ILE A 412 -17.20 10.86 18.42
N ILE A 413 -17.23 10.18 17.28
CA ILE A 413 -17.36 8.71 17.22
C ILE A 413 -16.22 8.05 18.00
N TRP A 414 -14.97 8.52 17.83
CA TRP A 414 -13.83 7.98 18.58
C TRP A 414 -13.98 8.16 20.09
N ILE A 415 -14.35 9.35 20.55
CA ILE A 415 -14.58 9.63 21.97
C ILE A 415 -15.68 8.72 22.53
N LEU A 416 -16.80 8.56 21.82
CA LEU A 416 -17.89 7.68 22.21
C LEU A 416 -17.45 6.21 22.27
N VAL A 417 -16.62 5.76 21.35
CA VAL A 417 -16.02 4.41 21.37
C VAL A 417 -15.16 4.24 22.60
N CYS A 418 -14.28 5.22 22.92
CA CYS A 418 -13.42 5.16 24.10
C CYS A 418 -14.21 5.09 25.41
N ILE A 419 -15.28 5.89 25.54
CA ILE A 419 -16.12 5.94 26.76
C ILE A 419 -16.96 4.67 26.92
N ARG A 420 -17.51 4.15 25.81
CA ARG A 420 -18.45 3.01 25.83
C ARG A 420 -17.79 1.64 25.63
N ALA A 421 -16.50 1.60 25.29
CA ALA A 421 -15.81 0.36 24.99
C ALA A 421 -15.74 -0.55 26.23
N LYS A 422 -16.35 -1.72 26.15
CA LYS A 422 -16.13 -2.80 27.12
C LYS A 422 -14.68 -3.27 26.98
N GLN A 423 -13.97 -3.39 28.10
CA GLN A 423 -12.59 -3.92 28.12
C GLN A 423 -12.61 -5.44 28.00
N THR A 424 -12.85 -5.94 26.78
CA THR A 424 -12.76 -7.37 26.46
C THR A 424 -11.59 -7.62 25.51
N ASN A 425 -11.03 -8.81 25.53
CA ASN A 425 -9.93 -9.19 24.63
C ASN A 425 -10.27 -8.95 23.14
N LYS A 426 -11.55 -9.17 22.77
CA LYS A 426 -12.04 -9.01 21.40
C LYS A 426 -12.19 -7.54 21.01
N SER A 427 -12.61 -6.68 21.94
CA SER A 427 -12.79 -5.24 21.69
C SER A 427 -11.46 -4.50 21.56
N THR A 428 -10.39 -4.98 22.15
CA THR A 428 -9.06 -4.35 22.08
C THR A 428 -8.57 -4.20 20.64
N VAL A 429 -8.71 -5.25 19.84
CA VAL A 429 -8.26 -5.23 18.43
C VAL A 429 -9.18 -4.38 17.56
N SER A 430 -10.51 -4.41 17.81
CA SER A 430 -11.43 -3.51 17.10
C SER A 430 -11.22 -2.05 17.45
N ASN A 431 -10.97 -1.73 18.73
CA ASN A 431 -10.66 -0.36 19.17
C ASN A 431 -9.37 0.15 18.52
N TRP A 432 -8.34 -0.70 18.42
CA TRP A 432 -7.11 -0.36 17.70
C TRP A 432 -7.38 -0.04 16.23
N ALA A 433 -8.13 -0.87 15.51
CA ALA A 433 -8.49 -0.65 14.11
C ALA A 433 -9.31 0.63 13.92
N ILE A 434 -10.27 0.90 14.81
CA ILE A 434 -11.07 2.14 14.81
C ILE A 434 -10.15 3.34 15.05
N GLY A 435 -9.28 3.29 16.05
CA GLY A 435 -8.32 4.37 16.35
C GLY A 435 -7.40 4.67 15.18
N MET A 436 -6.89 3.64 14.49
CA MET A 436 -6.08 3.80 13.28
C MET A 436 -6.89 4.46 12.14
N THR A 437 -8.11 3.99 11.90
CA THR A 437 -9.01 4.56 10.87
C THR A 437 -9.34 6.02 11.17
N VAL A 438 -9.63 6.35 12.43
CA VAL A 438 -9.90 7.72 12.88
C VAL A 438 -8.68 8.61 12.67
N SER A 439 -7.51 8.19 13.13
CA SER A 439 -6.27 8.96 12.97
C SER A 439 -5.95 9.21 11.49
N TRP A 440 -6.11 8.18 10.65
CA TRP A 440 -5.96 8.30 9.20
C TRP A 440 -6.99 9.27 8.58
N SER A 441 -8.26 9.14 9.00
CA SER A 441 -9.33 10.03 8.51
C SER A 441 -9.09 11.48 8.90
N LEU A 442 -8.67 11.75 10.13
CA LEU A 442 -8.32 13.10 10.57
C LEU A 442 -7.14 13.67 9.78
N LEU A 443 -6.11 12.85 9.54
CA LEU A 443 -4.95 13.27 8.78
C LEU A 443 -5.33 13.61 7.33
N MET A 444 -6.17 12.79 6.69
CA MET A 444 -6.58 12.96 5.29
C MET A 444 -7.73 13.95 5.09
N THR A 445 -8.37 14.43 6.14
CA THR A 445 -9.35 15.51 6.03
C THR A 445 -8.76 16.87 6.40
N LEU A 446 -8.03 16.96 7.50
CA LEU A 446 -7.54 18.25 8.01
C LEU A 446 -6.14 18.62 7.48
N TRP A 447 -5.26 17.62 7.25
CA TRP A 447 -3.87 17.87 6.89
C TRP A 447 -3.53 17.55 5.44
N LEU A 448 -4.48 17.03 4.65
CA LEU A 448 -4.20 16.64 3.26
C LEU A 448 -3.57 17.78 2.44
N PRO A 449 -4.07 19.04 2.47
CA PRO A 449 -3.44 20.12 1.71
C PRO A 449 -2.00 20.44 2.14
N LEU A 450 -1.71 20.30 3.46
CA LEU A 450 -0.36 20.50 4.00
C LEU A 450 0.59 19.40 3.55
N LEU A 451 0.12 18.14 3.62
CA LEU A 451 0.89 16.98 3.20
C LEU A 451 1.15 17.00 1.70
N ASP A 452 0.14 17.38 0.92
CA ASP A 452 0.25 17.45 -0.53
C ASP A 452 1.23 18.55 -0.95
N SER A 453 1.13 19.75 -0.41
CA SER A 453 2.10 20.83 -0.65
C SER A 453 3.53 20.43 -0.28
N ALA A 454 3.70 19.67 0.83
CA ALA A 454 5.02 19.21 1.27
C ALA A 454 5.61 18.11 0.38
N LYS A 455 4.79 17.24 -0.21
CA LYS A 455 5.25 16.04 -0.94
C LYS A 455 5.12 16.13 -2.45
N SER A 456 4.21 16.98 -2.96
CA SER A 456 3.88 17.11 -4.37
C SER A 456 4.88 18.01 -5.11
N TYR A 457 5.04 17.73 -6.40
CA TYR A 457 5.73 18.61 -7.35
C TYR A 457 4.74 19.41 -8.23
N GLN A 458 3.44 19.29 -7.99
CA GLN A 458 2.42 19.90 -8.82
C GLN A 458 2.59 21.41 -8.96
N THR A 459 2.72 22.13 -7.86
CA THR A 459 2.90 23.60 -7.87
C THR A 459 4.12 24.05 -8.65
N VAL A 460 5.25 23.35 -8.49
CA VAL A 460 6.50 23.68 -9.19
C VAL A 460 6.38 23.40 -10.68
N PHE A 461 5.89 22.24 -11.04
CA PHE A 461 5.82 21.83 -12.46
C PHE A 461 4.68 22.52 -13.21
N SER A 462 3.59 22.90 -12.54
CA SER A 462 2.56 23.78 -13.14
C SER A 462 3.12 25.18 -13.43
N SER A 463 3.88 25.75 -12.50
CA SER A 463 4.58 27.02 -12.72
C SER A 463 5.61 26.94 -13.86
N LEU A 464 6.33 25.80 -13.97
CA LEU A 464 7.24 25.56 -15.09
C LEU A 464 6.46 25.45 -16.40
N ASN A 465 5.33 24.75 -16.40
CA ASN A 465 4.48 24.59 -17.58
C ASN A 465 3.98 25.94 -18.11
N SER A 466 3.67 26.89 -17.22
CA SER A 466 3.28 28.26 -17.61
C SER A 466 4.43 29.07 -18.26
N ALA A 467 5.67 28.69 -18.02
CA ALA A 467 6.85 29.32 -18.62
C ALA A 467 7.27 28.71 -19.97
N LEU A 468 6.67 27.56 -20.35
CA LEU A 468 6.93 26.86 -21.61
C LEU A 468 6.10 27.44 -22.75
N GLN A 469 6.65 27.39 -23.96
CA GLN A 469 5.96 27.80 -25.20
C GLN A 469 5.30 26.57 -25.86
N LYS A 470 4.24 26.79 -26.65
CA LYS A 470 3.53 25.69 -27.36
C LYS A 470 4.39 24.88 -28.30
N ASN A 471 5.51 25.43 -28.76
CA ASN A 471 6.45 24.78 -29.70
C ASN A 471 7.54 23.98 -28.98
N ASP A 472 7.64 24.05 -27.66
CA ASP A 472 8.66 23.32 -26.90
C ASP A 472 8.27 21.83 -26.80
N THR A 473 9.07 20.94 -27.41
CA THR A 473 8.75 19.52 -27.52
C THR A 473 9.56 18.62 -26.58
N CYS A 474 10.78 19.06 -26.24
CA CYS A 474 11.65 18.27 -25.37
C CYS A 474 12.46 19.16 -24.41
N ILE A 475 12.84 18.57 -23.27
CA ILE A 475 13.71 19.17 -22.25
C ILE A 475 14.86 18.21 -21.96
N ASN A 476 16.08 18.71 -22.05
CA ASN A 476 17.27 18.05 -21.52
C ASN A 476 17.38 18.33 -20.02
N SER A 477 17.72 17.32 -19.20
CA SER A 477 17.74 17.46 -17.74
C SER A 477 19.07 17.00 -17.14
N LEU A 478 19.64 17.81 -16.24
CA LEU A 478 20.85 17.50 -15.49
C LEU A 478 20.53 17.40 -14.00
N ASN A 479 21.04 16.37 -13.34
CA ASN A 479 20.84 16.07 -11.91
C ASN A 479 19.38 15.86 -11.49
N VAL A 480 18.43 15.80 -12.43
CA VAL A 480 17.02 15.56 -12.16
C VAL A 480 16.79 14.05 -12.03
N GLU A 481 16.25 13.60 -10.90
CA GLU A 481 15.99 12.18 -10.67
C GLU A 481 14.91 11.63 -11.64
N ARG A 482 14.98 10.32 -11.91
CA ARG A 482 14.02 9.66 -12.81
C ARG A 482 12.57 9.93 -12.41
N GLN A 483 12.21 9.85 -11.13
CA GLN A 483 10.86 10.10 -10.65
C GLN A 483 10.40 11.54 -10.87
N GLN A 484 11.31 12.51 -10.71
CA GLN A 484 11.02 13.91 -11.00
C GLN A 484 10.78 14.14 -12.50
N ARG A 485 11.57 13.50 -13.39
CA ARG A 485 11.37 13.58 -14.84
C ARG A 485 10.02 12.99 -15.26
N LEU A 486 9.61 11.87 -14.65
CA LEU A 486 8.31 11.24 -14.93
C LEU A 486 7.14 12.13 -14.50
N LEU A 487 7.23 12.77 -13.33
CA LEU A 487 6.22 13.73 -12.87
C LEU A 487 6.22 15.00 -13.73
N LEU A 488 7.40 15.49 -14.13
CA LEU A 488 7.48 16.63 -15.03
C LEU A 488 6.80 16.33 -16.37
N ASN A 489 7.08 15.18 -16.97
CA ASN A 489 6.37 14.74 -18.18
C ASN A 489 4.85 14.62 -17.95
N TYR A 490 4.42 14.12 -16.79
CA TYR A 490 3.01 14.01 -16.45
C TYR A 490 2.28 15.37 -16.44
N TYR A 491 2.89 16.41 -15.88
CA TYR A 491 2.29 17.74 -15.76
C TYR A 491 2.45 18.61 -17.01
N THR A 492 3.54 18.44 -17.78
CA THR A 492 3.85 19.33 -18.92
C THR A 492 3.57 18.71 -20.28
N ASN A 493 3.35 17.40 -20.36
CA ASN A 493 3.28 16.61 -21.62
C ASN A 493 4.57 16.67 -22.48
N ILE A 494 5.66 17.23 -21.96
CA ILE A 494 6.93 17.37 -22.69
C ILE A 494 7.84 16.19 -22.36
N ARG A 495 8.55 15.71 -23.38
CA ARG A 495 9.53 14.62 -23.22
C ARG A 495 10.77 15.14 -22.49
N VAL A 496 11.11 14.52 -21.35
CA VAL A 496 12.27 14.88 -20.53
C VAL A 496 13.35 13.81 -20.63
N GLN A 497 14.53 14.18 -21.10
CA GLN A 497 15.66 13.26 -21.29
C GLN A 497 16.80 13.57 -20.31
N PRO A 498 17.44 12.55 -19.72
CA PRO A 498 18.66 12.78 -18.94
C PRO A 498 19.81 13.06 -19.89
N VAL A 499 20.64 14.03 -19.55
CA VAL A 499 21.86 14.35 -20.28
C VAL A 499 23.06 14.11 -19.38
N GLN A 500 24.05 13.39 -19.87
CA GLN A 500 25.36 13.35 -19.27
C GLN A 500 26.13 14.61 -19.69
N MET A 501 26.99 15.15 -18.83
CA MET A 501 27.70 16.44 -19.05
C MET A 501 28.47 16.54 -20.38
N THR A 502 28.79 15.40 -21.00
CA THR A 502 29.59 15.29 -22.23
C THR A 502 28.77 15.07 -23.50
N SER A 503 27.42 14.94 -23.39
CA SER A 503 26.57 14.66 -24.55
C SER A 503 26.05 15.93 -25.22
N GLN A 504 25.89 15.89 -26.55
CA GLN A 504 25.27 16.99 -27.29
C GLN A 504 23.83 17.23 -26.84
N LEU A 505 23.48 18.50 -26.66
CA LEU A 505 22.16 18.93 -26.26
C LEU A 505 21.23 18.93 -27.48
N ASN A 506 20.32 17.96 -27.54
CA ASN A 506 19.41 17.79 -28.68
C ASN A 506 18.08 18.57 -28.54
N CYS A 507 17.87 19.25 -27.43
CA CYS A 507 16.66 20.05 -27.15
C CYS A 507 17.04 21.50 -26.86
N ASP A 508 16.17 22.44 -27.24
CA ASP A 508 16.38 23.88 -27.01
C ASP A 508 16.12 24.31 -25.54
N LEU A 509 15.62 23.39 -24.72
CA LEU A 509 15.40 23.60 -23.30
C LEU A 509 16.33 22.72 -22.45
N TYR A 510 16.86 23.31 -21.38
CA TYR A 510 17.76 22.63 -20.46
C TYR A 510 17.37 22.89 -19.01
N LEU A 511 16.96 21.85 -18.29
CA LEU A 511 16.55 21.91 -16.89
C LEU A 511 17.67 21.39 -15.99
N ILE A 512 18.07 22.20 -15.05
CA ILE A 512 19.09 21.85 -14.05
C ILE A 512 18.45 21.81 -12.67
N LEU A 513 18.72 20.73 -11.92
CA LEU A 513 18.41 20.64 -10.50
C LEU A 513 19.67 20.98 -9.71
N ASP A 514 19.62 22.08 -8.98
CA ASP A 514 20.65 22.45 -8.02
C ASP A 514 20.29 21.88 -6.64
N THR A 515 21.25 21.22 -6.01
CA THR A 515 21.15 20.77 -4.62
C THR A 515 22.06 21.60 -3.73
N LYS A 516 21.68 21.78 -2.46
CA LYS A 516 22.49 22.53 -1.49
C LYS A 516 23.90 21.91 -1.36
N GLY A 517 24.95 22.70 -1.62
CA GLY A 517 26.36 22.26 -1.54
C GLY A 517 26.99 21.83 -2.87
N THR A 518 26.23 21.89 -3.98
CA THR A 518 26.83 21.72 -5.32
C THR A 518 27.05 23.08 -5.97
N ASP A 519 28.14 23.20 -6.74
CA ASP A 519 28.40 24.38 -7.54
C ASP A 519 27.27 24.59 -8.56
N LYS A 520 26.85 25.84 -8.73
CA LYS A 520 25.81 26.20 -9.70
C LYS A 520 26.36 26.02 -11.12
N VAL A 521 26.04 24.88 -11.71
CA VAL A 521 26.37 24.60 -13.11
C VAL A 521 25.65 25.59 -14.03
N GLN A 522 26.38 26.21 -14.97
CA GLN A 522 25.81 27.03 -16.05
C GLN A 522 26.03 26.31 -17.39
N PRO A 523 25.00 26.24 -18.25
CA PRO A 523 25.07 25.51 -19.52
C PRO A 523 25.83 26.26 -20.61
N GLY A 524 26.63 27.25 -20.41
CA GLY A 524 27.36 28.03 -21.40
C GLY A 524 26.71 29.36 -21.75
N GLN A 525 27.43 30.19 -22.57
CA GLN A 525 27.01 31.57 -22.89
C GLN A 525 25.78 31.66 -23.79
N ASP A 526 25.50 30.64 -24.59
CA ASP A 526 24.36 30.59 -25.52
C ASP A 526 23.02 30.27 -24.84
N TRP A 527 22.99 30.15 -23.51
CA TRP A 527 21.81 29.72 -22.75
C TRP A 527 21.30 30.84 -21.85
N LYS A 528 20.04 31.23 -22.03
CA LYS A 528 19.35 32.22 -21.19
C LYS A 528 18.45 31.53 -20.18
N LYS A 529 18.57 31.87 -18.89
CA LYS A 529 17.67 31.41 -17.86
C LYS A 529 16.28 32.06 -18.07
N ILE A 530 15.24 31.23 -18.28
CA ILE A 530 13.86 31.69 -18.52
C ILE A 530 12.95 31.48 -17.31
N TRP A 531 13.28 30.50 -16.44
CA TRP A 531 12.47 30.21 -15.26
C TRP A 531 13.32 29.61 -14.13
N SER A 532 12.86 29.82 -12.90
CA SER A 532 13.40 29.12 -11.73
C SER A 532 12.29 28.87 -10.72
N GLY A 533 12.29 27.67 -10.11
CA GLY A 533 11.28 27.25 -9.13
C GLY A 533 11.84 26.29 -8.10
N LYS A 534 11.19 26.22 -6.95
CA LYS A 534 11.50 25.27 -5.88
C LYS A 534 10.21 24.79 -5.24
N ARG A 535 10.22 23.57 -4.68
CA ARG A 535 9.09 23.10 -3.87
C ARG A 535 8.97 23.99 -2.62
N PRO A 536 7.74 24.36 -2.21
CA PRO A 536 7.53 25.23 -1.05
C PRO A 536 8.22 24.71 0.22
N ALA A 537 8.12 23.40 0.50
CA ALA A 537 8.69 22.76 1.67
C ALA A 537 10.17 22.41 1.56
N ASP A 538 10.76 22.44 0.36
CA ASP A 538 12.13 22.01 0.14
C ASP A 538 13.08 23.20 -0.04
N LYS A 539 14.02 23.31 0.90
CA LYS A 539 15.07 24.34 0.87
C LYS A 539 16.38 23.86 0.25
N ARG A 540 16.46 22.58 -0.16
CA ARG A 540 17.67 21.95 -0.66
C ARG A 540 17.68 21.82 -2.18
N GLU A 541 16.50 21.73 -2.79
CA GLU A 541 16.33 21.55 -4.23
C GLU A 541 15.82 22.85 -4.87
N SER A 542 16.43 23.28 -5.96
CA SER A 542 15.93 24.36 -6.83
C SER A 542 16.12 24.00 -8.28
N PHE A 543 15.06 24.19 -9.06
CA PHE A 543 15.09 23.96 -10.51
C PHE A 543 15.37 25.26 -11.24
N ARG A 544 16.19 25.20 -12.29
CA ARG A 544 16.45 26.31 -13.23
C ARG A 544 16.25 25.81 -14.66
N LEU A 545 15.42 26.51 -15.41
CA LEU A 545 15.18 26.23 -16.83
C LEU A 545 15.89 27.27 -17.68
N PHE A 546 16.65 26.78 -18.64
CA PHE A 546 17.37 27.58 -19.62
C PHE A 546 16.84 27.30 -21.03
N LYS A 547 16.82 28.32 -21.87
CA LYS A 547 16.48 28.21 -23.30
C LYS A 547 17.69 28.65 -24.12
N ARG A 548 17.96 27.92 -25.21
CA ARG A 548 19.04 28.23 -26.14
C ARG A 548 18.68 29.50 -26.90
N MET A 549 19.65 30.43 -26.99
CA MET A 549 19.52 31.61 -27.84
C MET A 549 20.02 31.22 -29.24
N HIS A 550 19.16 31.35 -30.23
CA HIS A 550 19.52 31.15 -31.64
C HIS A 550 19.97 32.47 -32.27
#